data_40369157b065dae70140d26f7c871986
#
_entry.id   40369157b065dae70140d26f7c871986
#
_cell.length_a   1.000
_cell.length_b   1.000
_cell.length_c   1.000
_cell.angle_alpha   90.00
_cell.angle_beta   90.00
_cell.angle_gamma   90.00
#
_symmetry.space_group_name_H-M   'P 1'
#
loop_
_entity.id
_entity.type
_entity.pdbx_description
1 polymer ?
#
loop_
_entity_poly.entity_id
_entity_poly.type
_entity_poly.pdbx_seq_one_letter_code
_entity_poly.pdbx_strand_id
1 'polypeptide(L)'
;MSKRESGVLMHISSLPGQYGIGTFGKSAFDFVDFLVRTKQTYWQILPLGTTSYGDSPYQSFSAFAGNTNFIDFDILIEEGLLTIEDVATNWGEDETTVDYALLYEKRRPILEKAVAAFLAKGKTPAYEKFVADKAEWLEPFAEYMAIKESFDMKPWTAWSDEAIKRRQPDALAQYRERLADKLEYHRVTQFLFDEQWHALKKYANDNFIQIIGDMPIYVAADSVEMWATPHYFKTDSEGNPLCVAGCPADDFSPLGQLWGNPIYNWEAMKEDGYTWWSKRLQASFELFDVVRIDHFRGFSAYWEIPASAENATIGKWVKGPGYDLFKAVKEQLGELPIIAEDLGFMDEDVINLREATGFPGMKILEFGFMGEDPKSGDLPHHYPVNAVAYTGTHDNDTVLGWYKSATEETREFCNRYLNRCDEEPISFALLRGLYGSVSRMTVATMQDLLQLDETARMNIPSTLGGNWVWRMTKEQLTESVEEFLLGITELYDRANPQHNVDVK
;
A
#
# COMPACT_ATOMS: atom_id res chain seq x y z
N MET A 1 1.69 8.47 -30.73
CA MET A 1 0.59 8.59 -29.76
C MET A 1 1.12 8.06 -28.44
N SER A 2 0.80 8.70 -27.31
CA SER A 2 1.16 8.14 -26.01
C SER A 2 0.45 6.78 -25.87
N LYS A 3 1.15 5.77 -25.36
CA LYS A 3 0.58 4.44 -25.08
C LYS A 3 -0.54 4.61 -24.04
N ARG A 4 -1.69 4.02 -24.30
CA ARG A 4 -2.83 3.98 -23.37
C ARG A 4 -2.77 2.64 -22.64
N GLU A 5 -2.93 2.65 -21.34
CA GLU A 5 -2.72 1.47 -20.50
C GLU A 5 -3.83 1.35 -19.47
N SER A 6 -4.06 0.15 -18.97
CA SER A 6 -5.03 -0.10 -17.90
C SER A 6 -4.49 -1.09 -16.86
N GLY A 7 -5.10 -1.07 -15.71
CA GLY A 7 -4.81 -1.98 -14.60
C GLY A 7 -5.98 -2.14 -13.65
N VAL A 8 -5.80 -3.02 -12.68
CA VAL A 8 -6.78 -3.29 -11.62
C VAL A 8 -6.12 -3.10 -10.26
N LEU A 9 -6.82 -2.39 -9.36
CA LEU A 9 -6.47 -2.28 -7.95
C LEU A 9 -7.10 -3.43 -7.17
N MET A 10 -6.28 -4.31 -6.66
CA MET A 10 -6.66 -5.44 -5.81
C MET A 10 -5.54 -5.76 -4.83
N HIS A 11 -5.75 -5.50 -3.56
CA HIS A 11 -4.72 -5.79 -2.55
C HIS A 11 -4.59 -7.30 -2.29
N ILE A 12 -3.39 -7.72 -1.90
CA ILE A 12 -3.11 -9.13 -1.60
C ILE A 12 -4.05 -9.68 -0.52
N SER A 13 -4.29 -8.91 0.58
CA SER A 13 -5.20 -9.34 1.66
C SER A 13 -6.61 -9.66 1.18
N SER A 14 -7.04 -9.04 0.08
CA SER A 14 -8.40 -9.16 -0.47
C SER A 14 -8.55 -10.30 -1.47
N LEU A 15 -7.50 -11.02 -1.80
CA LEU A 15 -7.57 -12.21 -2.64
C LEU A 15 -8.30 -13.36 -1.92
N PRO A 16 -8.99 -14.25 -2.66
CA PRO A 16 -9.55 -15.46 -2.10
C PRO A 16 -8.46 -16.32 -1.43
N GLY A 17 -8.77 -17.01 -0.35
CA GLY A 17 -7.82 -17.89 0.31
C GLY A 17 -8.38 -18.57 1.54
N GLN A 18 -7.86 -19.76 1.84
CA GLN A 18 -8.35 -20.59 2.93
C GLN A 18 -7.74 -20.26 4.30
N TYR A 19 -6.76 -19.35 4.36
CA TYR A 19 -6.01 -19.07 5.59
C TYR A 19 -6.40 -17.74 6.26
N GLY A 20 -7.68 -17.34 6.11
CA GLY A 20 -8.25 -16.16 6.76
C GLY A 20 -7.87 -14.81 6.12
N ILE A 21 -6.97 -14.79 5.13
CA ILE A 21 -6.49 -13.62 4.40
C ILE A 21 -5.97 -14.08 3.02
N GLY A 22 -5.94 -13.16 2.06
CA GLY A 22 -5.22 -13.40 0.80
C GLY A 22 -3.70 -13.51 1.03
N THR A 23 -3.05 -14.38 0.25
CA THR A 23 -1.62 -14.71 0.38
C THR A 23 -0.93 -14.70 -0.98
N PHE A 24 0.39 -14.88 -1.01
CA PHE A 24 1.19 -15.05 -2.24
C PHE A 24 1.01 -16.42 -2.92
N GLY A 25 -0.01 -17.17 -2.53
CA GLY A 25 -0.29 -18.49 -3.05
C GLY A 25 -1.08 -18.50 -4.35
N LYS A 26 -1.70 -19.66 -4.63
CA LYS A 26 -2.38 -19.93 -5.92
C LYS A 26 -3.33 -18.83 -6.38
N SER A 27 -4.12 -18.25 -5.48
CA SER A 27 -5.09 -17.20 -5.86
C SER A 27 -4.42 -15.92 -6.40
N ALA A 28 -3.20 -15.62 -5.95
CA ALA A 28 -2.44 -14.49 -6.48
C ALA A 28 -1.93 -14.77 -7.91
N PHE A 29 -1.48 -15.99 -8.18
CA PHE A 29 -1.11 -16.42 -9.54
C PHE A 29 -2.33 -16.47 -10.46
N ASP A 30 -3.46 -17.02 -10.00
CA ASP A 30 -4.73 -17.03 -10.75
C ASP A 30 -5.21 -15.60 -11.08
N PHE A 31 -4.94 -14.62 -10.18
CA PHE A 31 -5.27 -13.22 -10.44
C PHE A 31 -4.36 -12.60 -11.52
N VAL A 32 -3.08 -12.95 -11.56
CA VAL A 32 -2.21 -12.58 -12.70
C VAL A 32 -2.78 -13.14 -14.00
N ASP A 33 -3.20 -14.40 -14.03
CA ASP A 33 -3.81 -15.00 -15.21
C ASP A 33 -5.11 -14.29 -15.64
N PHE A 34 -5.94 -13.85 -14.69
CA PHE A 34 -7.10 -13.00 -14.97
C PHE A 34 -6.69 -11.68 -15.65
N LEU A 35 -5.65 -11.00 -15.15
CA LEU A 35 -5.16 -9.76 -15.75
C LEU A 35 -4.61 -9.98 -17.17
N VAL A 36 -3.97 -11.11 -17.42
CA VAL A 36 -3.51 -11.49 -18.76
C VAL A 36 -4.71 -11.72 -19.71
N ARG A 37 -5.72 -12.51 -19.31
CA ARG A 37 -6.90 -12.77 -20.11
C ARG A 37 -7.70 -11.51 -20.44
N THR A 38 -7.70 -10.55 -19.52
CA THR A 38 -8.36 -9.24 -19.70
C THR A 38 -7.45 -8.16 -20.30
N LYS A 39 -6.24 -8.56 -20.75
CA LYS A 39 -5.24 -7.73 -21.43
C LYS A 39 -4.80 -6.49 -20.64
N GLN A 40 -4.75 -6.59 -19.32
CA GLN A 40 -4.28 -5.51 -18.47
C GLN A 40 -2.74 -5.36 -18.56
N THR A 41 -2.23 -4.19 -18.18
CA THR A 41 -0.79 -3.93 -18.05
C THR A 41 -0.37 -3.91 -16.59
N TYR A 42 -1.26 -3.48 -15.68
CA TYR A 42 -0.91 -3.21 -14.30
C TYR A 42 -1.80 -3.96 -13.30
N TRP A 43 -1.14 -4.44 -12.25
CA TRP A 43 -1.76 -4.83 -10.99
C TRP A 43 -1.35 -3.83 -9.92
N GLN A 44 -2.29 -3.04 -9.41
CA GLN A 44 -2.03 -2.13 -8.29
C GLN A 44 -2.39 -2.80 -6.98
N ILE A 45 -1.50 -2.67 -5.99
CA ILE A 45 -1.68 -3.17 -4.63
C ILE A 45 -1.41 -2.05 -3.62
N LEU A 46 -1.86 -2.24 -2.38
CA LEU A 46 -1.58 -1.37 -1.24
C LEU A 46 -0.23 -1.73 -0.62
N PRO A 47 0.28 -0.97 0.37
CA PRO A 47 1.57 -1.27 0.98
C PRO A 47 1.67 -2.70 1.51
N LEU A 48 2.80 -3.36 1.25
CA LEU A 48 3.08 -4.74 1.69
C LEU A 48 3.72 -4.82 3.09
N GLY A 49 3.88 -3.68 3.77
CA GLY A 49 4.52 -3.61 5.08
C GLY A 49 3.73 -4.29 6.19
N THR A 50 4.41 -4.56 7.31
CA THR A 50 3.78 -5.07 8.53
C THR A 50 2.69 -4.13 9.00
N THR A 51 1.56 -4.67 9.48
CA THR A 51 0.49 -3.87 10.07
C THR A 51 0.69 -3.69 11.57
N SER A 52 0.31 -2.51 12.08
CA SER A 52 0.32 -2.21 13.50
C SER A 52 -1.11 -2.00 14.03
N TYR A 53 -1.28 -1.15 15.02
CA TYR A 53 -2.59 -0.83 15.58
C TYR A 53 -3.57 -0.31 14.50
N GLY A 54 -4.77 -0.92 14.45
CA GLY A 54 -5.80 -0.58 13.48
C GLY A 54 -5.66 -1.30 12.13
N ASP A 55 -4.75 -2.26 12.02
CA ASP A 55 -4.54 -3.14 10.86
C ASP A 55 -4.24 -2.43 9.53
N SER A 56 -3.98 -1.11 9.60
CA SER A 56 -3.70 -0.29 8.43
C SER A 56 -2.33 -0.62 7.82
N PRO A 57 -2.25 -0.88 6.51
CA PRO A 57 -0.98 -1.06 5.83
C PRO A 57 -0.15 0.23 5.75
N TYR A 58 -0.76 1.39 6.06
CA TYR A 58 -0.07 2.69 6.12
C TYR A 58 0.54 3.00 7.49
N GLN A 59 0.29 2.14 8.49
CA GLN A 59 0.88 2.24 9.83
C GLN A 59 1.71 0.99 10.11
N SER A 60 2.92 0.96 9.55
CA SER A 60 3.80 -0.21 9.64
C SER A 60 4.86 -0.05 10.73
N PHE A 61 5.29 -1.17 11.33
CA PHE A 61 6.45 -1.22 12.23
C PHE A 61 7.78 -0.98 11.52
N SER A 62 7.81 -1.04 10.20
CA SER A 62 8.99 -0.77 9.38
C SER A 62 8.61 -0.26 8.00
N ALA A 63 9.42 0.65 7.45
CA ALA A 63 9.32 1.11 6.07
C ALA A 63 9.87 0.10 5.04
N PHE A 64 10.48 -1.01 5.50
CA PHE A 64 11.17 -1.99 4.66
C PHE A 64 10.64 -3.42 4.80
N ALA A 65 10.22 -3.81 6.00
CA ALA A 65 9.83 -5.19 6.29
C ALA A 65 8.45 -5.54 5.73
N GLY A 66 8.33 -6.75 5.19
CA GLY A 66 7.09 -7.27 4.63
C GLY A 66 6.15 -7.85 5.68
N ASN A 67 4.85 -7.85 5.36
CA ASN A 67 3.79 -8.43 6.20
C ASN A 67 3.78 -9.95 6.08
N THR A 68 4.18 -10.62 7.14
CA THR A 68 4.25 -12.10 7.20
C THR A 68 2.88 -12.77 7.10
N ASN A 69 1.78 -12.02 7.21
CA ASN A 69 0.44 -12.55 6.96
C ASN A 69 0.21 -12.91 5.48
N PHE A 70 1.02 -12.41 4.56
CA PHE A 70 0.92 -12.75 3.14
C PHE A 70 1.69 -14.03 2.76
N ILE A 71 2.50 -14.59 3.67
CA ILE A 71 3.17 -15.87 3.44
C ILE A 71 2.10 -16.95 3.25
N ASP A 72 2.17 -17.67 2.15
CA ASP A 72 1.26 -18.76 1.84
C ASP A 72 1.73 -20.07 2.49
N PHE A 73 0.80 -20.77 3.13
CA PHE A 73 1.13 -22.01 3.85
C PHE A 73 1.17 -23.24 2.94
N ASP A 74 0.44 -23.24 1.82
CA ASP A 74 0.51 -24.34 0.85
C ASP A 74 1.93 -24.43 0.26
N ILE A 75 2.56 -23.29 -0.04
CA ILE A 75 3.96 -23.25 -0.48
C ILE A 75 4.88 -23.82 0.60
N LEU A 76 4.68 -23.45 1.87
CA LEU A 76 5.48 -23.99 2.97
C LEU A 76 5.27 -25.49 3.19
N ILE A 77 4.08 -26.02 2.89
CA ILE A 77 3.79 -27.46 2.91
C ILE A 77 4.52 -28.16 1.76
N GLU A 78 4.48 -27.61 0.54
CA GLU A 78 5.20 -28.14 -0.62
C GLU A 78 6.72 -28.17 -0.39
N GLU A 79 7.26 -27.17 0.30
CA GLU A 79 8.66 -27.11 0.72
C GLU A 79 8.98 -28.04 1.90
N GLY A 80 7.97 -28.69 2.50
CA GLY A 80 8.10 -29.56 3.66
C GLY A 80 8.52 -28.84 4.93
N LEU A 81 8.17 -27.56 5.06
CA LEU A 81 8.34 -26.75 6.27
C LEU A 81 7.13 -26.86 7.21
N LEU A 82 5.98 -27.20 6.65
CA LEU A 82 4.72 -27.45 7.37
C LEU A 82 4.09 -28.76 6.89
N THR A 83 3.10 -29.25 7.62
CA THR A 83 2.18 -30.32 7.20
C THR A 83 0.76 -29.78 7.09
N ILE A 84 -0.13 -30.53 6.44
CA ILE A 84 -1.55 -30.17 6.34
C ILE A 84 -2.18 -30.05 7.74
N GLU A 85 -1.77 -30.91 8.69
CA GLU A 85 -2.24 -30.89 10.07
C GLU A 85 -1.83 -29.62 10.82
N ASP A 86 -0.67 -29.03 10.50
CA ASP A 86 -0.21 -27.80 11.15
C ASP A 86 -1.10 -26.60 10.85
N VAL A 87 -1.74 -26.58 9.69
CA VAL A 87 -2.61 -25.49 9.22
C VAL A 87 -4.10 -25.79 9.37
N ALA A 88 -4.45 -27.01 9.83
CA ALA A 88 -5.82 -27.46 10.05
C ALA A 88 -6.42 -26.81 11.30
N THR A 89 -6.84 -25.56 11.18
CA THR A 89 -7.50 -24.80 12.25
C THR A 89 -8.69 -24.01 11.69
N ASN A 90 -9.52 -23.47 12.57
CA ASN A 90 -10.60 -22.56 12.15
C ASN A 90 -10.01 -21.19 11.77
N TRP A 91 -10.21 -20.78 10.52
CA TRP A 91 -9.76 -19.50 9.95
C TRP A 91 -10.88 -18.45 9.87
N GLY A 92 -12.01 -18.67 10.51
CA GLY A 92 -13.21 -17.85 10.43
C GLY A 92 -14.30 -18.52 9.59
N GLU A 93 -15.53 -18.06 9.75
CA GLU A 93 -16.70 -18.58 9.01
C GLU A 93 -17.04 -17.66 7.80
N ASP A 94 -16.63 -16.40 7.84
CA ASP A 94 -16.87 -15.42 6.78
C ASP A 94 -15.63 -15.27 5.89
N GLU A 95 -15.69 -15.81 4.70
CA GLU A 95 -14.61 -15.71 3.71
C GLU A 95 -14.54 -14.37 2.99
N THR A 96 -15.55 -13.50 3.20
CA THR A 96 -15.62 -12.16 2.58
C THR A 96 -14.90 -11.09 3.39
N THR A 97 -14.44 -11.43 4.60
CA THR A 97 -13.75 -10.51 5.51
C THR A 97 -12.50 -11.13 6.13
N VAL A 98 -11.56 -10.25 6.51
CA VAL A 98 -10.38 -10.62 7.30
C VAL A 98 -10.69 -10.41 8.77
N ASP A 99 -10.57 -11.47 9.59
CA ASP A 99 -10.55 -11.37 11.04
C ASP A 99 -9.09 -11.27 11.53
N TYR A 100 -8.61 -10.04 11.71
CA TYR A 100 -7.22 -9.80 12.13
C TYR A 100 -6.92 -10.35 13.53
N ALA A 101 -7.88 -10.36 14.45
CA ALA A 101 -7.66 -10.93 15.78
C ALA A 101 -7.39 -12.45 15.68
N LEU A 102 -8.16 -13.13 14.84
CA LEU A 102 -7.97 -14.55 14.56
C LEU A 102 -6.62 -14.82 13.86
N LEU A 103 -6.22 -13.94 12.91
CA LEU A 103 -4.93 -14.08 12.25
C LEU A 103 -3.76 -13.96 13.23
N TYR A 104 -3.77 -12.98 14.13
CA TYR A 104 -2.72 -12.82 15.14
C TYR A 104 -2.62 -14.03 16.08
N GLU A 105 -3.77 -14.61 16.43
CA GLU A 105 -3.80 -15.81 17.26
C GLU A 105 -3.25 -17.06 16.53
N LYS A 106 -3.65 -17.25 15.27
CA LYS A 106 -3.44 -18.53 14.57
C LYS A 106 -2.16 -18.57 13.74
N ARG A 107 -1.81 -17.48 13.03
CA ARG A 107 -0.69 -17.52 12.08
C ARG A 107 0.68 -17.60 12.75
N ARG A 108 0.85 -16.88 13.86
CA ARG A 108 2.15 -16.86 14.56
C ARG A 108 2.65 -18.24 14.98
N PRO A 109 1.86 -19.09 15.68
CA PRO A 109 2.33 -20.43 16.06
C PRO A 109 2.65 -21.34 14.86
N ILE A 110 1.95 -21.17 13.74
CA ILE A 110 2.21 -21.92 12.52
C ILE A 110 3.53 -21.48 11.89
N LEU A 111 3.77 -20.17 11.79
CA LEU A 111 5.05 -19.66 11.29
C LEU A 111 6.22 -20.03 12.19
N GLU A 112 6.04 -20.12 13.51
CA GLU A 112 7.08 -20.63 14.43
C GLU A 112 7.46 -22.08 14.14
N LYS A 113 6.49 -22.94 13.79
CA LYS A 113 6.77 -24.31 13.34
C LYS A 113 7.53 -24.34 12.02
N ALA A 114 7.13 -23.50 11.03
CA ALA A 114 7.81 -23.40 9.76
C ALA A 114 9.27 -22.95 9.93
N VAL A 115 9.51 -21.94 10.78
CA VAL A 115 10.85 -21.46 11.11
C VAL A 115 11.68 -22.53 11.78
N ALA A 116 11.11 -23.26 12.74
CA ALA A 116 11.81 -24.37 13.40
C ALA A 116 12.20 -25.48 12.40
N ALA A 117 11.29 -25.82 11.47
CA ALA A 117 11.57 -26.80 10.43
C ALA A 117 12.65 -26.30 9.45
N PHE A 118 12.60 -25.02 9.07
CA PHE A 118 13.62 -24.40 8.22
C PHE A 118 15.01 -24.47 8.86
N LEU A 119 15.12 -24.07 10.12
CA LEU A 119 16.40 -24.10 10.85
C LEU A 119 16.91 -25.52 11.07
N ALA A 120 16.03 -26.50 11.29
CA ALA A 120 16.38 -27.90 11.43
C ALA A 120 16.96 -28.51 10.12
N LYS A 121 16.54 -28.03 8.95
CA LYS A 121 17.13 -28.40 7.64
C LYS A 121 18.48 -27.76 7.40
N GLY A 122 18.84 -26.73 8.16
CA GLY A 122 20.05 -25.92 7.99
C GLY A 122 19.84 -24.70 7.10
N LYS A 123 20.58 -23.64 7.40
CA LYS A 123 20.53 -22.37 6.65
C LYS A 123 21.01 -22.59 5.21
N THR A 124 20.23 -22.13 4.25
CA THR A 124 20.56 -22.23 2.83
C THR A 124 21.47 -21.09 2.41
N PRO A 125 22.29 -21.24 1.34
CA PRO A 125 23.06 -20.13 0.78
C PRO A 125 22.21 -18.93 0.36
N ALA A 126 20.95 -19.15 -0.09
CA ALA A 126 20.00 -18.10 -0.43
C ALA A 126 19.61 -17.29 0.81
N TYR A 127 19.32 -17.97 1.92
CA TYR A 127 19.03 -17.31 3.19
C TYR A 127 20.22 -16.49 3.71
N GLU A 128 21.43 -17.08 3.71
CA GLU A 128 22.64 -16.39 4.17
C GLU A 128 22.92 -15.13 3.31
N LYS A 129 22.72 -15.25 1.99
CA LYS A 129 22.83 -14.12 1.08
C LYS A 129 21.77 -13.04 1.37
N PHE A 130 20.50 -13.41 1.56
CA PHE A 130 19.42 -12.49 1.91
C PHE A 130 19.75 -11.72 3.19
N VAL A 131 20.15 -12.42 4.26
CA VAL A 131 20.53 -11.79 5.53
C VAL A 131 21.69 -10.81 5.35
N ALA A 132 22.69 -11.18 4.58
CA ALA A 132 23.84 -10.31 4.31
C ALA A 132 23.47 -9.08 3.45
N ASP A 133 22.72 -9.27 2.38
CA ASP A 133 22.31 -8.19 1.47
C ASP A 133 21.35 -7.19 2.13
N LYS A 134 20.48 -7.68 3.01
CA LYS A 134 19.44 -6.88 3.68
C LYS A 134 19.81 -6.45 5.11
N ALA A 135 21.03 -6.75 5.58
CA ALA A 135 21.46 -6.54 6.95
C ALA A 135 21.19 -5.13 7.49
N GLU A 136 21.25 -4.12 6.63
CA GLU A 136 21.10 -2.72 7.03
C GLU A 136 19.72 -2.41 7.64
N TRP A 137 18.65 -2.98 7.08
CA TRP A 137 17.30 -2.79 7.63
C TRP A 137 16.81 -4.02 8.39
N LEU A 138 17.22 -5.23 7.98
CA LEU A 138 16.74 -6.49 8.54
C LEU A 138 17.21 -6.68 10.00
N GLU A 139 18.47 -6.37 10.30
CA GLU A 139 18.98 -6.52 11.65
C GLU A 139 18.30 -5.57 12.65
N PRO A 140 18.20 -4.25 12.38
CA PRO A 140 17.45 -3.36 13.27
C PRO A 140 15.97 -3.76 13.40
N PHE A 141 15.34 -4.25 12.33
CA PHE A 141 13.95 -4.70 12.37
C PHE A 141 13.77 -5.94 13.26
N ALA A 142 14.64 -6.97 13.08
CA ALA A 142 14.59 -8.17 13.90
C ALA A 142 14.82 -7.85 15.38
N GLU A 143 15.77 -6.98 15.69
CA GLU A 143 16.00 -6.47 17.05
C GLU A 143 14.78 -5.77 17.62
N TYR A 144 14.24 -4.79 16.87
CA TYR A 144 13.09 -4.02 17.29
C TYR A 144 11.89 -4.91 17.62
N MET A 145 11.54 -5.83 16.72
CA MET A 145 10.40 -6.73 16.92
C MET A 145 10.61 -7.71 18.06
N ALA A 146 11.77 -8.35 18.15
CA ALA A 146 12.09 -9.27 19.23
C ALA A 146 12.07 -8.59 20.61
N ILE A 147 12.61 -7.36 20.70
CA ILE A 147 12.58 -6.55 21.90
C ILE A 147 11.17 -6.11 22.24
N LYS A 148 10.41 -5.60 21.27
CA LYS A 148 9.02 -5.18 21.41
C LYS A 148 8.13 -6.30 21.94
N GLU A 149 8.29 -7.52 21.43
CA GLU A 149 7.63 -8.72 21.95
C GLU A 149 7.98 -9.01 23.42
N SER A 150 9.21 -8.72 23.85
CA SER A 150 9.62 -8.91 25.26
C SER A 150 9.03 -7.86 26.22
N PHE A 151 8.43 -6.80 25.66
CA PHE A 151 7.68 -5.75 26.36
C PHE A 151 6.17 -5.80 26.03
N ASP A 152 5.61 -6.99 25.74
CA ASP A 152 4.19 -7.19 25.47
C ASP A 152 3.64 -6.30 24.34
N MET A 153 4.40 -6.14 23.27
CA MET A 153 4.09 -5.30 22.11
C MET A 153 3.82 -3.83 22.43
N LYS A 154 4.25 -3.32 23.59
CA LYS A 154 4.14 -1.90 23.92
C LYS A 154 4.93 -1.02 22.96
N PRO A 155 4.50 0.23 22.71
CA PRO A 155 5.29 1.20 21.97
C PRO A 155 6.70 1.33 22.56
N TRP A 156 7.72 1.49 21.69
CA TRP A 156 9.11 1.53 22.13
C TRP A 156 9.39 2.66 23.14
N THR A 157 8.67 3.77 23.07
CA THR A 157 8.78 4.89 24.02
C THR A 157 8.29 4.50 25.42
N ALA A 158 7.46 3.46 25.56
CA ALA A 158 6.94 2.94 26.82
C ALA A 158 7.73 1.74 27.38
N TRP A 159 8.84 1.33 26.75
CA TRP A 159 9.69 0.27 27.30
C TRP A 159 10.33 0.74 28.62
N SER A 160 10.41 -0.14 29.61
CA SER A 160 10.89 0.19 30.94
C SER A 160 12.42 0.22 31.06
N ASP A 161 13.14 -0.29 30.06
CA ASP A 161 14.62 -0.31 30.02
C ASP A 161 15.13 0.87 29.19
N GLU A 162 15.61 1.91 29.89
CA GLU A 162 16.13 3.13 29.26
C GLU A 162 17.37 2.88 28.40
N ALA A 163 18.19 1.88 28.76
CA ALA A 163 19.39 1.57 27.98
C ALA A 163 19.03 1.01 26.60
N ILE A 164 18.01 0.14 26.53
CA ILE A 164 17.57 -0.42 25.25
C ILE A 164 16.73 0.58 24.45
N LYS A 165 15.92 1.44 25.07
CA LYS A 165 15.24 2.55 24.39
C LYS A 165 16.24 3.42 23.62
N ARG A 166 17.38 3.70 24.23
CA ARG A 166 18.47 4.52 23.66
C ARG A 166 19.48 3.71 22.85
N ARG A 167 19.19 2.44 22.55
CA ARG A 167 20.05 1.54 21.78
C ARG A 167 21.50 1.49 22.28
N GLN A 168 21.72 1.55 23.61
CA GLN A 168 23.07 1.46 24.16
C GLN A 168 23.73 0.13 23.74
N PRO A 169 24.98 0.13 23.28
CA PRO A 169 25.64 -1.06 22.71
C PRO A 169 25.61 -2.29 23.63
N ASP A 170 25.87 -2.08 24.93
CA ASP A 170 25.87 -3.17 25.91
C ASP A 170 24.46 -3.76 26.13
N ALA A 171 23.43 -2.91 26.15
CA ALA A 171 22.05 -3.36 26.25
C ALA A 171 21.64 -4.15 24.97
N LEU A 172 21.96 -3.63 23.78
CA LEU A 172 21.72 -4.34 22.53
C LEU A 172 22.39 -5.72 22.52
N ALA A 173 23.65 -5.82 22.95
CA ALA A 173 24.36 -7.10 23.02
C ALA A 173 23.65 -8.11 23.94
N GLN A 174 23.21 -7.67 25.13
CA GLN A 174 22.48 -8.52 26.07
C GLN A 174 21.11 -8.97 25.51
N TYR A 175 20.37 -8.08 24.85
CA TYR A 175 19.08 -8.43 24.23
C TYR A 175 19.26 -9.36 23.04
N ARG A 176 20.27 -9.17 22.20
CA ARG A 176 20.61 -10.09 21.09
C ARG A 176 20.89 -11.50 21.58
N GLU A 177 21.68 -11.65 22.65
CA GLU A 177 21.95 -12.96 23.25
C GLU A 177 20.69 -13.58 23.84
N ARG A 178 19.94 -12.82 24.64
CA ARG A 178 18.73 -13.32 25.33
C ARG A 178 17.59 -13.67 24.35
N LEU A 179 17.47 -12.95 23.24
CA LEU A 179 16.34 -13.09 22.29
C LEU A 179 16.78 -13.70 20.94
N ALA A 180 17.90 -14.40 20.92
CA ALA A 180 18.49 -14.94 19.68
C ALA A 180 17.47 -15.70 18.81
N ASP A 181 16.64 -16.57 19.42
CA ASP A 181 15.63 -17.35 18.70
C ASP A 181 14.54 -16.46 18.09
N LYS A 182 14.15 -15.37 18.77
CA LYS A 182 13.16 -14.42 18.26
C LYS A 182 13.73 -13.57 17.11
N LEU A 183 14.99 -13.15 17.22
CA LEU A 183 15.65 -12.45 16.11
C LEU A 183 15.68 -13.34 14.87
N GLU A 184 16.06 -14.61 15.06
CA GLU A 184 16.13 -15.57 13.96
C GLU A 184 14.73 -15.83 13.35
N TYR A 185 13.67 -15.90 14.17
CA TYR A 185 12.30 -15.98 13.69
C TYR A 185 11.98 -14.82 12.72
N HIS A 186 12.31 -13.59 13.08
CA HIS A 186 12.04 -12.44 12.23
C HIS A 186 12.87 -12.44 10.95
N ARG A 187 14.14 -12.86 11.01
CA ARG A 187 14.96 -13.00 9.80
C ARG A 187 14.42 -14.05 8.83
N VAL A 188 14.07 -15.22 9.36
CA VAL A 188 13.55 -16.32 8.54
C VAL A 188 12.20 -15.96 7.94
N THR A 189 11.28 -15.38 8.71
CA THR A 189 9.97 -15.00 8.17
C THR A 189 10.06 -13.90 7.11
N GLN A 190 10.99 -12.94 7.24
CA GLN A 190 11.24 -11.97 6.19
C GLN A 190 11.85 -12.60 4.94
N PHE A 191 12.71 -13.60 5.08
CA PHE A 191 13.24 -14.37 3.97
C PHE A 191 12.13 -15.14 3.24
N LEU A 192 11.25 -15.85 3.96
CA LEU A 192 10.13 -16.59 3.37
C LEU A 192 9.15 -15.65 2.64
N PHE A 193 8.90 -14.47 3.21
CA PHE A 193 8.13 -13.41 2.54
C PHE A 193 8.80 -12.98 1.23
N ASP A 194 10.09 -12.69 1.27
CA ASP A 194 10.88 -12.22 0.12
C ASP A 194 10.87 -13.25 -1.01
N GLU A 195 11.11 -14.53 -0.72
CA GLU A 195 11.10 -15.59 -1.72
C GLU A 195 9.74 -15.74 -2.39
N GLN A 196 8.66 -15.81 -1.61
CA GLN A 196 7.31 -15.96 -2.18
C GLN A 196 6.87 -14.73 -2.96
N TRP A 197 7.15 -13.53 -2.46
CA TRP A 197 6.82 -12.29 -3.16
C TRP A 197 7.57 -12.18 -4.49
N HIS A 198 8.88 -12.42 -4.50
CA HIS A 198 9.66 -12.34 -5.73
C HIS A 198 9.27 -13.42 -6.74
N ALA A 199 8.86 -14.60 -6.30
CA ALA A 199 8.31 -15.62 -7.19
C ALA A 199 7.01 -15.14 -7.87
N LEU A 200 6.09 -14.54 -7.11
CA LEU A 200 4.85 -13.97 -7.64
C LEU A 200 5.13 -12.78 -8.58
N LYS A 201 5.98 -11.83 -8.16
CA LYS A 201 6.37 -10.68 -8.98
C LYS A 201 7.01 -11.14 -10.29
N LYS A 202 7.91 -12.10 -10.22
CA LYS A 202 8.53 -12.66 -11.41
C LYS A 202 7.49 -13.28 -12.35
N TYR A 203 6.53 -14.02 -11.81
CA TYR A 203 5.45 -14.60 -12.62
C TYR A 203 4.61 -13.51 -13.30
N ALA A 204 4.25 -12.45 -12.58
CA ALA A 204 3.53 -11.31 -13.15
C ALA A 204 4.35 -10.66 -14.29
N ASN A 205 5.63 -10.37 -14.05
CA ASN A 205 6.50 -9.74 -15.05
C ASN A 205 6.78 -10.64 -16.27
N ASP A 206 6.97 -11.94 -16.08
CA ASP A 206 7.13 -12.92 -17.17
C ASP A 206 5.87 -12.96 -18.06
N ASN A 207 4.70 -12.66 -17.49
CA ASN A 207 3.43 -12.51 -18.17
C ASN A 207 3.09 -11.07 -18.55
N PHE A 208 4.09 -10.16 -18.58
CA PHE A 208 3.95 -8.75 -18.98
C PHE A 208 2.97 -7.93 -18.13
N ILE A 209 2.71 -8.36 -16.90
CA ILE A 209 2.00 -7.58 -15.88
C ILE A 209 3.03 -6.87 -14.99
N GLN A 210 2.89 -5.55 -14.87
CA GLN A 210 3.71 -4.73 -13.97
C GLN A 210 2.95 -4.47 -12.67
N ILE A 211 3.65 -4.48 -11.54
CA ILE A 211 3.06 -4.25 -10.23
C ILE A 211 3.25 -2.79 -9.82
N ILE A 212 2.13 -2.10 -9.58
CA ILE A 212 2.13 -0.78 -8.94
C ILE A 212 2.01 -1.02 -7.44
N GLY A 213 3.08 -0.70 -6.70
CA GLY A 213 3.05 -0.68 -5.24
C GLY A 213 2.67 0.69 -4.70
N ASP A 214 2.43 0.75 -3.40
CA ASP A 214 2.08 1.96 -2.68
C ASP A 214 3.06 2.21 -1.53
N MET A 215 3.49 3.45 -1.38
CA MET A 215 4.46 3.85 -0.38
C MET A 215 3.94 5.06 0.40
N PRO A 216 3.57 4.88 1.69
CA PRO A 216 3.23 6.00 2.55
C PRO A 216 4.38 6.99 2.67
N ILE A 217 4.12 8.30 2.58
CA ILE A 217 5.19 9.29 2.78
C ILE A 217 5.81 9.16 4.16
N TYR A 218 4.99 8.98 5.20
CA TYR A 218 5.45 8.93 6.60
C TYR A 218 5.66 7.50 7.09
N VAL A 219 6.38 7.37 8.21
CA VAL A 219 6.51 6.14 8.99
C VAL A 219 5.60 6.22 10.22
N ALA A 220 5.31 5.09 10.87
CA ALA A 220 4.58 5.10 12.13
C ALA A 220 5.47 5.60 13.28
N ALA A 221 4.85 6.23 14.30
CA ALA A 221 5.57 6.67 15.50
C ALA A 221 6.16 5.47 16.27
N ASP A 222 5.46 4.33 16.24
CA ASP A 222 5.91 3.08 16.82
C ASP A 222 6.53 2.19 15.73
N SER A 223 7.70 2.58 15.24
CA SER A 223 8.43 1.90 14.18
C SER A 223 9.93 1.79 14.49
N VAL A 224 10.57 0.87 13.79
CA VAL A 224 12.03 0.69 13.88
C VAL A 224 12.78 1.94 13.42
N GLU A 225 12.27 2.66 12.44
CA GLU A 225 12.87 3.90 11.94
C GLU A 225 12.97 4.96 13.03
N MET A 226 11.89 5.14 13.80
CA MET A 226 11.87 6.07 14.93
C MET A 226 12.82 5.64 16.04
N TRP A 227 12.91 4.35 16.32
CA TRP A 227 13.80 3.81 17.37
C TRP A 227 15.27 3.79 16.93
N ALA A 228 15.55 3.41 15.67
CA ALA A 228 16.91 3.21 15.18
C ALA A 228 17.57 4.49 14.67
N THR A 229 16.80 5.41 14.07
CA THR A 229 17.30 6.62 13.40
C THR A 229 16.50 7.87 13.81
N PRO A 230 16.32 8.14 15.14
CA PRO A 230 15.47 9.24 15.63
C PRO A 230 15.93 10.63 15.16
N HIS A 231 17.19 10.80 14.77
CA HIS A 231 17.72 12.07 14.27
C HIS A 231 17.10 12.53 12.94
N TYR A 232 16.47 11.62 12.18
CA TYR A 232 15.73 11.94 10.97
C TYR A 232 14.32 12.45 11.22
N PHE A 233 13.92 12.57 12.49
CA PHE A 233 12.57 13.01 12.87
C PHE A 233 12.62 14.16 13.85
N LYS A 234 11.55 14.97 13.91
CA LYS A 234 11.39 16.04 14.88
C LYS A 234 10.92 15.45 16.21
N THR A 235 11.87 15.11 17.08
CA THR A 235 11.60 14.47 18.37
C THR A 235 12.19 15.28 19.55
N ASP A 236 11.65 15.01 20.74
CA ASP A 236 12.28 15.45 22.00
C ASP A 236 13.46 14.53 22.38
N SER A 237 14.08 14.81 23.54
CA SER A 237 15.21 14.00 24.04
C SER A 237 14.84 12.58 24.44
N GLU A 238 13.55 12.28 24.60
CA GLU A 238 13.02 10.96 24.94
C GLU A 238 12.59 10.18 23.69
N GLY A 239 12.65 10.81 22.51
CA GLY A 239 12.25 10.21 21.24
C GLY A 239 10.77 10.36 20.92
N ASN A 240 10.00 11.12 21.72
CA ASN A 240 8.60 11.37 21.37
C ASN A 240 8.51 12.43 20.26
N PRO A 241 7.59 12.29 19.31
CA PRO A 241 7.36 13.32 18.30
C PRO A 241 7.01 14.67 18.92
N LEU A 242 7.66 15.74 18.49
CA LEU A 242 7.30 17.12 18.86
C LEU A 242 6.06 17.59 18.09
N CYS A 243 5.89 17.07 16.89
CA CYS A 243 4.77 17.34 15.98
C CYS A 243 4.51 16.11 15.13
N VAL A 244 3.27 16.04 14.62
CA VAL A 244 2.78 14.93 13.81
C VAL A 244 2.13 15.43 12.54
N ALA A 245 2.02 14.53 11.57
CA ALA A 245 1.40 14.79 10.28
C ALA A 245 -0.12 14.66 10.33
N GLY A 246 -0.78 15.31 9.38
CA GLY A 246 -2.20 15.24 9.14
C GLY A 246 -2.62 16.13 7.99
N CYS A 247 -3.93 16.37 7.89
CA CYS A 247 -4.53 17.33 6.98
C CYS A 247 -5.34 18.38 7.75
N PRO A 248 -5.37 19.65 7.30
CA PRO A 248 -6.23 20.66 7.90
C PRO A 248 -7.72 20.31 7.76
N ALA A 249 -8.56 20.98 8.53
CA ALA A 249 -10.00 20.89 8.39
C ALA A 249 -10.46 21.34 6.99
N ASP A 250 -11.40 20.63 6.42
CA ASP A 250 -12.05 20.93 5.15
C ASP A 250 -13.56 20.61 5.24
N ASP A 251 -14.28 20.75 4.11
CA ASP A 251 -15.72 20.51 4.06
C ASP A 251 -16.10 19.03 4.30
N PHE A 252 -15.17 18.10 4.12
CA PHE A 252 -15.36 16.66 4.32
C PHE A 252 -14.95 16.20 5.71
N SER A 253 -13.98 16.89 6.33
CA SER A 253 -13.47 16.59 7.66
C SER A 253 -13.36 17.88 8.49
N PRO A 254 -14.42 18.30 9.20
CA PRO A 254 -14.43 19.56 9.94
C PRO A 254 -13.37 19.67 11.04
N LEU A 255 -12.85 18.55 11.53
CA LEU A 255 -11.75 18.49 12.51
C LEU A 255 -10.38 18.22 11.85
N GLY A 256 -10.36 18.10 10.52
CA GLY A 256 -9.22 17.63 9.77
C GLY A 256 -8.86 16.17 10.07
N GLN A 257 -7.73 15.72 9.58
CA GLN A 257 -7.25 14.36 9.81
C GLN A 257 -5.96 14.40 10.62
N LEU A 258 -5.98 13.80 11.80
CA LEU A 258 -4.82 13.62 12.66
C LEU A 258 -4.24 12.21 12.44
N TRP A 259 -3.17 12.09 11.66
CA TRP A 259 -2.60 10.78 11.30
C TRP A 259 -1.65 10.25 12.37
N GLY A 260 -1.04 11.13 13.16
CA GLY A 260 -0.14 10.74 14.25
C GLY A 260 1.27 10.32 13.81
N ASN A 261 1.57 10.35 12.52
CA ASN A 261 2.90 10.02 11.99
C ASN A 261 3.90 11.13 12.34
N PRO A 262 5.15 10.80 12.74
CA PRO A 262 6.18 11.77 13.03
C PRO A 262 6.61 12.54 11.78
N ILE A 263 6.93 13.81 11.96
CA ILE A 263 7.44 14.67 10.90
C ILE A 263 8.95 14.48 10.75
N TYR A 264 9.40 14.39 9.50
CA TYR A 264 10.81 14.30 9.15
C TYR A 264 11.58 15.58 9.52
N ASN A 265 12.82 15.41 9.97
CA ASN A 265 13.83 16.46 10.05
C ASN A 265 14.51 16.60 8.67
N TRP A 266 13.86 17.34 7.77
CA TRP A 266 14.33 17.52 6.40
C TRP A 266 15.71 18.16 6.28
N GLU A 267 16.12 18.95 7.28
CA GLU A 267 17.45 19.55 7.33
C GLU A 267 18.52 18.47 7.55
N ALA A 268 18.34 17.60 8.53
CA ALA A 268 19.25 16.48 8.77
C ALA A 268 19.30 15.51 7.56
N MET A 269 18.17 15.24 6.93
CA MET A 269 18.14 14.41 5.72
C MET A 269 18.85 15.07 4.52
N LYS A 270 18.75 16.40 4.40
CA LYS A 270 19.45 17.15 3.35
C LYS A 270 20.98 17.14 3.57
N GLU A 271 21.43 17.23 4.82
CA GLU A 271 22.86 17.20 5.17
C GLU A 271 23.53 15.90 4.77
N ASP A 272 22.82 14.77 4.81
CA ASP A 272 23.32 13.46 4.36
C ASP A 272 22.98 13.13 2.88
N GLY A 273 22.48 14.11 2.13
CA GLY A 273 22.12 13.94 0.72
C GLY A 273 20.88 13.08 0.49
N TYR A 274 19.95 13.06 1.44
CA TYR A 274 18.71 12.26 1.40
C TYR A 274 18.94 10.75 1.25
N THR A 275 20.03 10.26 1.82
CA THR A 275 20.45 8.85 1.70
C THR A 275 19.37 7.88 2.18
N TRP A 276 18.69 8.20 3.28
CA TRP A 276 17.59 7.36 3.79
C TRP A 276 16.44 7.23 2.78
N TRP A 277 16.04 8.34 2.12
CA TRP A 277 14.99 8.33 1.11
C TRP A 277 15.40 7.56 -0.16
N SER A 278 16.64 7.70 -0.59
CA SER A 278 17.17 6.92 -1.72
C SER A 278 17.12 5.42 -1.42
N LYS A 279 17.52 4.99 -0.23
CA LYS A 279 17.44 3.59 0.19
C LYS A 279 16.01 3.09 0.27
N ARG A 280 15.08 3.91 0.80
CA ARG A 280 13.66 3.55 0.89
C ARG A 280 13.05 3.37 -0.50
N LEU A 281 13.32 4.27 -1.42
CA LEU A 281 12.85 4.16 -2.80
C LEU A 281 13.50 2.96 -3.50
N GLN A 282 14.80 2.75 -3.34
CA GLN A 282 15.47 1.58 -3.89
C GLN A 282 14.81 0.28 -3.41
N ALA A 283 14.56 0.13 -2.11
CA ALA A 283 13.88 -1.03 -1.55
C ALA A 283 12.46 -1.18 -2.09
N SER A 284 11.72 -0.08 -2.28
CA SER A 284 10.39 -0.13 -2.90
C SER A 284 10.44 -0.62 -4.35
N PHE A 285 11.46 -0.23 -5.14
CA PHE A 285 11.62 -0.69 -6.52
C PHE A 285 12.18 -2.12 -6.64
N GLU A 286 12.74 -2.68 -5.59
CA GLU A 286 12.98 -4.13 -5.54
C GLU A 286 11.66 -4.90 -5.47
N LEU A 287 10.69 -4.36 -4.72
CA LEU A 287 9.37 -4.99 -4.55
C LEU A 287 8.42 -4.70 -5.73
N PHE A 288 8.47 -3.52 -6.33
CA PHE A 288 7.47 -3.03 -7.30
C PHE A 288 8.12 -2.59 -8.61
N ASP A 289 7.31 -2.52 -9.68
CA ASP A 289 7.75 -2.00 -10.98
C ASP A 289 7.44 -0.51 -11.12
N VAL A 290 6.37 -0.06 -10.47
CA VAL A 290 5.95 1.34 -10.36
C VAL A 290 5.59 1.61 -8.90
N VAL A 291 5.90 2.80 -8.38
CA VAL A 291 5.58 3.17 -7.00
C VAL A 291 4.65 4.37 -6.98
N ARG A 292 3.46 4.21 -6.40
CA ARG A 292 2.61 5.33 -6.00
C ARG A 292 3.15 5.87 -4.69
N ILE A 293 3.49 7.15 -4.65
CA ILE A 293 3.84 7.82 -3.40
C ILE A 293 2.58 8.48 -2.86
N ASP A 294 2.13 8.00 -1.72
CA ASP A 294 1.00 8.53 -0.98
C ASP A 294 1.32 9.91 -0.41
N HIS A 295 0.32 10.82 -0.43
CA HIS A 295 0.43 12.18 0.06
C HIS A 295 1.63 12.98 -0.52
N PHE A 296 1.83 12.93 -1.83
CA PHE A 296 2.95 13.58 -2.53
C PHE A 296 3.08 15.09 -2.22
N ARG A 297 1.96 15.78 -1.95
CA ARG A 297 2.01 17.19 -1.58
C ARG A 297 2.87 17.48 -0.35
N GLY A 298 3.05 16.51 0.54
CA GLY A 298 3.88 16.63 1.73
C GLY A 298 5.34 16.95 1.44
N PHE A 299 5.82 16.67 0.24
CA PHE A 299 7.16 17.10 -0.20
C PHE A 299 7.23 18.58 -0.59
N SER A 300 6.14 19.20 -1.02
CA SER A 300 6.05 20.65 -1.24
C SER A 300 5.81 21.37 0.08
N ALA A 301 4.71 21.04 0.74
CA ALA A 301 4.38 21.54 2.08
C ALA A 301 3.49 20.52 2.80
N TYR A 302 3.71 20.34 4.09
CA TYR A 302 2.97 19.44 4.96
C TYR A 302 2.28 20.18 6.09
N TRP A 303 1.16 19.63 6.56
CA TRP A 303 0.44 20.15 7.71
C TRP A 303 1.06 19.61 9.00
N GLU A 304 1.73 20.49 9.73
CA GLU A 304 2.41 20.18 10.99
C GLU A 304 1.48 20.48 12.16
N ILE A 305 1.15 19.44 12.93
CA ILE A 305 0.26 19.50 14.09
C ILE A 305 1.07 19.27 15.34
N PRO A 306 0.93 20.08 16.43
CA PRO A 306 1.57 19.78 17.70
C PRO A 306 1.18 18.38 18.19
N ALA A 307 2.15 17.57 18.66
CA ALA A 307 1.88 16.19 19.10
C ALA A 307 0.88 16.09 20.27
N SER A 308 0.67 17.19 21.01
CA SER A 308 -0.32 17.29 22.09
C SER A 308 -1.71 17.68 21.65
N ALA A 309 -1.94 17.95 20.35
CA ALA A 309 -3.26 18.36 19.83
C ALA A 309 -4.22 17.19 19.77
N GLU A 310 -5.49 17.43 20.10
CA GLU A 310 -6.54 16.43 20.08
C GLU A 310 -7.14 16.21 18.66
N ASN A 311 -6.93 17.16 17.76
CA ASN A 311 -7.40 17.11 16.37
C ASN A 311 -6.51 17.97 15.46
N ALA A 312 -6.79 18.00 14.17
CA ALA A 312 -5.96 18.64 13.18
C ALA A 312 -6.32 20.11 12.90
N THR A 313 -7.24 20.72 13.66
CA THR A 313 -7.62 22.15 13.46
C THR A 313 -6.50 23.11 13.87
N ILE A 314 -5.61 22.68 14.77
CA ILE A 314 -4.48 23.47 15.24
C ILE A 314 -3.23 22.93 14.55
N GLY A 315 -2.79 23.60 13.51
CA GLY A 315 -1.59 23.25 12.75
C GLY A 315 -1.08 24.43 11.93
N LYS A 316 -0.03 24.16 11.16
CA LYS A 316 0.52 25.13 10.21
C LYS A 316 1.10 24.43 9.00
N TRP A 317 1.04 25.07 7.85
CA TRP A 317 1.78 24.63 6.67
C TRP A 317 3.28 24.90 6.85
N VAL A 318 4.08 23.87 6.61
CA VAL A 318 5.55 23.93 6.67
C VAL A 318 6.09 23.43 5.34
N LYS A 319 7.09 24.14 4.78
CA LYS A 319 7.72 23.71 3.53
C LYS A 319 8.45 22.38 3.70
N GLY A 320 8.22 21.51 2.72
CA GLY A 320 8.94 20.24 2.58
C GLY A 320 10.28 20.41 1.83
N PRO A 321 10.95 19.30 1.50
CA PRO A 321 12.24 19.32 0.79
C PRO A 321 12.13 19.77 -0.67
N GLY A 322 10.93 19.77 -1.24
CA GLY A 322 10.68 20.17 -2.63
C GLY A 322 11.43 19.31 -3.64
N TYR A 323 11.83 19.94 -4.74
CA TYR A 323 12.55 19.27 -5.83
C TYR A 323 13.95 18.78 -5.44
N ASP A 324 14.58 19.37 -4.41
CA ASP A 324 15.94 19.01 -3.96
C ASP A 324 16.06 17.50 -3.65
N LEU A 325 15.04 16.92 -2.99
CA LEU A 325 14.97 15.49 -2.68
C LEU A 325 14.92 14.65 -3.97
N PHE A 326 13.99 14.96 -4.89
CA PHE A 326 13.84 14.17 -6.11
C PHE A 326 15.05 14.31 -7.06
N LYS A 327 15.69 15.48 -7.04
CA LYS A 327 16.96 15.67 -7.74
C LYS A 327 18.06 14.76 -7.17
N ALA A 328 18.23 14.72 -5.86
CA ALA A 328 19.22 13.87 -5.23
C ALA A 328 18.95 12.37 -5.48
N VAL A 329 17.69 11.94 -5.37
CA VAL A 329 17.26 10.58 -5.69
C VAL A 329 17.56 10.22 -7.15
N LYS A 330 17.23 11.12 -8.09
CA LYS A 330 17.51 10.90 -9.52
C LYS A 330 19.01 10.81 -9.82
N GLU A 331 19.82 11.61 -9.14
CA GLU A 331 21.29 11.53 -9.27
C GLU A 331 21.86 10.21 -8.75
N GLN A 332 21.24 9.60 -7.72
CA GLN A 332 21.68 8.36 -7.10
C GLN A 332 21.13 7.11 -7.80
N LEU A 333 19.86 7.12 -8.20
CA LEU A 333 19.13 5.94 -8.66
C LEU A 333 18.69 6.00 -10.14
N GLY A 334 18.84 7.15 -10.79
CA GLY A 334 18.33 7.37 -12.15
C GLY A 334 16.83 7.75 -12.18
N GLU A 335 16.21 7.65 -13.36
CA GLU A 335 14.78 7.88 -13.53
C GLU A 335 13.98 6.74 -12.91
N LEU A 336 12.97 7.08 -12.10
CA LEU A 336 12.12 6.12 -11.41
C LEU A 336 10.67 6.26 -11.86
N PRO A 337 9.95 5.16 -12.13
CA PRO A 337 8.54 5.16 -12.48
C PRO A 337 7.67 5.40 -11.23
N ILE A 338 7.44 6.67 -10.90
CA ILE A 338 6.68 7.11 -9.74
C ILE A 338 5.35 7.70 -10.18
N ILE A 339 4.27 7.40 -9.44
CA ILE A 339 2.97 8.06 -9.49
C ILE A 339 2.87 8.97 -8.26
N ALA A 340 2.55 10.25 -8.47
CA ALA A 340 2.34 11.19 -7.38
C ALA A 340 0.86 11.19 -6.98
N GLU A 341 0.55 10.81 -5.74
CA GLU A 341 -0.79 11.06 -5.20
C GLU A 341 -0.90 12.54 -4.85
N ASP A 342 -1.56 13.28 -5.71
CA ASP A 342 -1.74 14.74 -5.66
C ASP A 342 -3.22 15.10 -5.48
N LEU A 343 -3.91 14.40 -4.59
CA LEU A 343 -5.30 14.65 -4.24
C LEU A 343 -5.44 15.67 -3.09
N GLY A 344 -6.63 16.25 -2.93
CA GLY A 344 -6.94 17.19 -1.86
C GLY A 344 -6.49 18.63 -2.14
N PHE A 345 -5.90 19.30 -1.15
CA PHE A 345 -5.50 20.72 -1.29
C PHE A 345 -4.35 20.89 -2.27
N MET A 346 -4.66 21.41 -3.46
CA MET A 346 -3.68 21.69 -4.51
C MET A 346 -3.41 23.18 -4.62
N ASP A 347 -2.15 23.57 -4.45
CA ASP A 347 -1.66 24.92 -4.73
C ASP A 347 -0.64 24.90 -5.87
N GLU A 348 -0.22 26.09 -6.33
CA GLU A 348 0.75 26.22 -7.42
C GLU A 348 2.09 25.54 -7.10
N ASP A 349 2.53 25.55 -5.84
CA ASP A 349 3.81 24.96 -5.44
C ASP A 349 3.79 23.44 -5.60
N VAL A 350 2.67 22.77 -5.26
CA VAL A 350 2.50 21.31 -5.45
C VAL A 350 2.45 20.96 -6.94
N ILE A 351 1.69 21.74 -7.72
CA ILE A 351 1.59 21.55 -9.17
C ILE A 351 2.97 21.68 -9.83
N ASN A 352 3.68 22.76 -9.51
CA ASN A 352 5.03 23.02 -10.03
C ASN A 352 6.02 21.91 -9.63
N LEU A 353 5.95 21.40 -8.40
CA LEU A 353 6.79 20.29 -7.96
C LEU A 353 6.51 19.02 -8.78
N ARG A 354 5.24 18.64 -8.95
CA ARG A 354 4.86 17.47 -9.75
C ARG A 354 5.31 17.64 -11.21
N GLU A 355 5.11 18.81 -11.82
CA GLU A 355 5.55 19.07 -13.18
C GLU A 355 7.08 19.03 -13.32
N ALA A 356 7.82 19.55 -12.34
CA ALA A 356 9.28 19.51 -12.32
C ALA A 356 9.83 18.07 -12.22
N THR A 357 9.12 17.18 -11.52
CA THR A 357 9.49 15.75 -11.44
C THR A 357 9.08 14.98 -12.70
N GLY A 358 8.08 15.45 -13.44
CA GLY A 358 7.49 14.74 -14.57
C GLY A 358 6.57 13.56 -14.18
N PHE A 359 6.30 13.37 -12.89
CA PHE A 359 5.45 12.29 -12.42
C PHE A 359 3.99 12.49 -12.83
N PRO A 360 3.27 11.43 -13.27
CA PRO A 360 1.83 11.50 -13.42
C PRO A 360 1.17 11.75 -12.07
N GLY A 361 0.19 12.65 -12.04
CA GLY A 361 -0.72 12.80 -10.91
C GLY A 361 -1.92 11.86 -11.01
N MET A 362 -2.81 11.93 -10.05
CA MET A 362 -4.02 11.10 -9.98
C MET A 362 -5.27 11.90 -10.33
N LYS A 363 -6.29 11.22 -10.85
CA LYS A 363 -7.63 11.75 -11.12
C LYS A 363 -8.68 10.76 -10.62
N ILE A 364 -9.64 11.25 -9.84
CA ILE A 364 -10.71 10.47 -9.25
C ILE A 364 -12.03 10.88 -9.88
N LEU A 365 -12.67 9.98 -10.62
CA LEU A 365 -13.87 10.29 -11.39
C LEU A 365 -15.07 10.66 -10.51
N GLU A 366 -15.22 10.02 -9.34
CA GLU A 366 -16.28 10.38 -8.38
C GLU A 366 -16.22 11.85 -7.99
N PHE A 367 -15.03 12.41 -7.78
CA PHE A 367 -14.87 13.83 -7.44
C PHE A 367 -15.34 14.76 -8.56
N GLY A 368 -15.27 14.31 -9.82
CA GLY A 368 -15.73 15.08 -10.97
C GLY A 368 -17.22 15.40 -10.97
N PHE A 369 -18.03 14.61 -10.27
CA PHE A 369 -19.48 14.78 -10.20
C PHE A 369 -19.93 15.57 -8.96
N MET A 370 -19.05 15.79 -7.99
CA MET A 370 -19.37 16.53 -6.79
C MET A 370 -19.51 18.02 -7.11
N GLY A 371 -20.65 18.61 -6.71
CA GLY A 371 -20.95 20.02 -6.98
C GLY A 371 -21.48 20.33 -8.39
N GLU A 372 -21.74 19.31 -9.23
CA GLU A 372 -22.36 19.39 -10.57
C GLU A 372 -21.72 20.44 -11.51
N ASP A 373 -20.43 20.74 -11.32
CA ASP A 373 -19.69 21.72 -12.12
C ASP A 373 -19.06 21.05 -13.36
N PRO A 374 -19.52 21.39 -14.59
CA PRO A 374 -18.90 20.86 -15.82
C PRO A 374 -17.46 21.33 -16.04
N LYS A 375 -16.93 22.27 -15.24
CA LYS A 375 -15.55 22.73 -15.27
C LYS A 375 -14.65 21.98 -14.30
N SER A 376 -15.18 21.04 -13.53
CA SER A 376 -14.38 20.23 -12.61
C SER A 376 -13.20 19.59 -13.33
N GLY A 377 -11.99 19.78 -12.78
CA GLY A 377 -10.76 19.18 -13.30
C GLY A 377 -10.72 17.64 -13.15
N ASP A 378 -11.67 17.07 -12.43
CA ASP A 378 -11.82 15.63 -12.23
C ASP A 378 -12.87 14.98 -13.16
N LEU A 379 -13.38 15.74 -14.14
CA LEU A 379 -14.15 15.17 -15.25
C LEU A 379 -13.24 14.72 -16.40
N PRO A 380 -13.50 13.58 -17.04
CA PRO A 380 -12.64 12.96 -18.05
C PRO A 380 -12.19 13.87 -19.21
N HIS A 381 -13.02 14.84 -19.62
CA HIS A 381 -12.68 15.78 -20.70
C HIS A 381 -11.67 16.88 -20.30
N HIS A 382 -11.38 17.00 -19.00
CA HIS A 382 -10.35 17.91 -18.47
C HIS A 382 -9.07 17.19 -18.01
N TYR A 383 -9.02 15.87 -18.11
CA TYR A 383 -7.84 15.13 -17.66
C TYR A 383 -6.59 15.48 -18.48
N PRO A 384 -5.43 15.64 -17.84
CA PRO A 384 -4.17 15.67 -18.58
C PRO A 384 -3.83 14.24 -19.08
N VAL A 385 -3.05 14.18 -20.16
CA VAL A 385 -2.56 12.90 -20.69
C VAL A 385 -1.65 12.20 -19.68
N ASN A 386 -0.75 12.96 -19.04
CA ASN A 386 0.16 12.42 -18.00
C ASN A 386 -0.55 12.34 -16.64
N ALA A 387 -1.52 11.45 -16.55
CA ALA A 387 -2.26 11.16 -15.33
C ALA A 387 -2.62 9.67 -15.25
N VAL A 388 -2.85 9.22 -14.02
CA VAL A 388 -3.49 7.95 -13.70
C VAL A 388 -4.91 8.24 -13.21
N ALA A 389 -5.90 7.71 -13.90
CA ALA A 389 -7.31 7.96 -13.59
C ALA A 389 -7.97 6.73 -12.96
N TYR A 390 -8.78 6.97 -11.94
CA TYR A 390 -9.51 5.98 -11.15
C TYR A 390 -11.00 6.33 -11.13
N THR A 391 -11.86 5.34 -10.91
CA THR A 391 -13.25 5.58 -10.49
C THR A 391 -13.27 6.17 -9.09
N GLY A 392 -12.70 5.47 -8.14
CA GLY A 392 -12.32 5.79 -6.77
C GLY A 392 -11.06 5.00 -6.41
N THR A 393 -10.48 5.24 -5.24
CA THR A 393 -9.35 4.49 -4.66
C THR A 393 -9.82 3.63 -3.50
N HIS A 394 -8.88 3.03 -2.76
CA HIS A 394 -9.16 2.30 -1.52
C HIS A 394 -9.72 3.20 -0.39
N ASP A 395 -9.55 4.52 -0.47
CA ASP A 395 -10.05 5.50 0.51
C ASP A 395 -11.46 6.01 0.17
N ASN A 396 -11.86 5.89 -1.10
CA ASN A 396 -13.20 6.24 -1.55
C ASN A 396 -14.22 5.15 -1.19
N ASP A 397 -15.50 5.47 -1.28
CA ASP A 397 -16.53 4.44 -1.31
C ASP A 397 -16.42 3.64 -2.62
N THR A 398 -17.11 2.51 -2.72
CA THR A 398 -17.34 1.88 -4.02
C THR A 398 -18.24 2.77 -4.87
N VAL A 399 -18.11 2.70 -6.18
CA VAL A 399 -18.98 3.48 -7.10
C VAL A 399 -20.46 3.28 -6.78
N LEU A 400 -20.88 2.05 -6.48
CA LEU A 400 -22.27 1.78 -6.15
C LEU A 400 -22.67 2.39 -4.80
N GLY A 401 -21.82 2.33 -3.79
CA GLY A 401 -22.03 2.96 -2.48
C GLY A 401 -22.10 4.48 -2.60
N TRP A 402 -21.12 5.08 -3.29
CA TRP A 402 -21.09 6.51 -3.59
C TRP A 402 -22.37 6.97 -4.33
N TYR A 403 -22.77 6.26 -5.38
CA TYR A 403 -23.95 6.62 -6.17
C TYR A 403 -25.26 6.54 -5.36
N LYS A 404 -25.40 5.53 -4.49
CA LYS A 404 -26.55 5.41 -3.58
C LYS A 404 -26.63 6.59 -2.59
N SER A 405 -25.50 7.05 -2.08
CA SER A 405 -25.39 8.13 -1.10
C SER A 405 -25.44 9.55 -1.72
N ALA A 406 -25.17 9.66 -3.02
CA ALA A 406 -25.16 10.92 -3.75
C ALA A 406 -26.55 11.57 -3.80
N THR A 407 -26.59 12.92 -3.94
CA THR A 407 -27.84 13.67 -4.12
C THR A 407 -28.50 13.30 -5.46
N GLU A 408 -29.79 13.64 -5.60
CA GLU A 408 -30.50 13.41 -6.86
C GLU A 408 -29.87 14.22 -7.99
N GLU A 409 -29.48 15.46 -7.73
CA GLU A 409 -28.83 16.37 -8.67
C GLU A 409 -27.49 15.80 -9.15
N THR A 410 -26.66 15.30 -8.23
CA THR A 410 -25.37 14.66 -8.56
C THR A 410 -25.60 13.40 -9.43
N ARG A 411 -26.57 12.55 -9.09
CA ARG A 411 -26.92 11.36 -9.89
C ARG A 411 -27.40 11.73 -11.29
N GLU A 412 -28.28 12.72 -11.41
CA GLU A 412 -28.76 13.22 -12.71
C GLU A 412 -27.61 13.79 -13.56
N PHE A 413 -26.74 14.58 -12.96
CA PHE A 413 -25.55 15.12 -13.64
C PHE A 413 -24.64 14.00 -14.13
N CYS A 414 -24.35 13.01 -13.27
CA CYS A 414 -23.54 11.84 -13.59
C CYS A 414 -24.14 11.03 -14.76
N ASN A 415 -25.44 10.69 -14.68
CA ASN A 415 -26.13 9.92 -15.71
C ASN A 415 -26.13 10.65 -17.06
N ARG A 416 -26.39 11.95 -17.06
CA ARG A 416 -26.36 12.78 -18.29
C ARG A 416 -24.96 12.86 -18.87
N TYR A 417 -23.95 13.10 -18.03
CA TYR A 417 -22.56 13.20 -18.47
C TYR A 417 -22.05 11.91 -19.11
N LEU A 418 -22.35 10.78 -18.50
CA LEU A 418 -21.94 9.45 -18.96
C LEU A 418 -22.84 8.92 -20.09
N ASN A 419 -23.95 9.61 -20.41
CA ASN A 419 -24.99 9.13 -21.33
C ASN A 419 -25.41 7.70 -20.97
N ARG A 420 -25.66 7.46 -19.66
CA ARG A 420 -26.02 6.16 -19.12
C ARG A 420 -27.46 5.81 -19.50
N CYS A 421 -27.69 4.57 -19.95
CA CYS A 421 -29.04 4.02 -20.06
C CYS A 421 -29.46 3.35 -18.74
N ASP A 422 -30.78 3.24 -18.53
CA ASP A 422 -31.32 2.76 -17.24
C ASP A 422 -30.91 1.32 -16.91
N GLU A 423 -30.68 0.49 -17.94
CA GLU A 423 -30.26 -0.91 -17.78
C GLU A 423 -28.74 -1.06 -17.52
N GLU A 424 -27.95 -0.03 -17.81
CA GLU A 424 -26.49 -0.09 -17.58
C GLU A 424 -26.17 0.06 -16.09
N PRO A 425 -25.45 -0.89 -15.45
CA PRO A 425 -24.97 -0.72 -14.08
C PRO A 425 -24.13 0.54 -13.94
N ILE A 426 -24.32 1.28 -12.85
CA ILE A 426 -23.60 2.56 -12.63
C ILE A 426 -22.08 2.36 -12.61
N SER A 427 -21.58 1.29 -12.00
CA SER A 427 -20.14 0.99 -11.97
C SER A 427 -19.60 0.82 -13.40
N PHE A 428 -20.34 0.15 -14.29
CA PHE A 428 -19.94 -0.02 -15.67
C PHE A 428 -19.96 1.29 -16.47
N ALA A 429 -20.95 2.15 -16.21
CA ALA A 429 -21.01 3.48 -16.84
C ALA A 429 -19.81 4.35 -16.44
N LEU A 430 -19.42 4.37 -15.15
CA LEU A 430 -18.23 5.10 -14.69
C LEU A 430 -16.95 4.50 -15.29
N LEU A 431 -16.79 3.17 -15.25
CA LEU A 431 -15.63 2.50 -15.83
C LEU A 431 -15.51 2.79 -17.35
N ARG A 432 -16.63 2.77 -18.07
CA ARG A 432 -16.66 3.13 -19.49
C ARG A 432 -16.23 4.59 -19.71
N GLY A 433 -16.74 5.53 -18.90
CA GLY A 433 -16.33 6.92 -18.93
C GLY A 433 -14.84 7.12 -18.63
N LEU A 434 -14.33 6.40 -17.63
CA LEU A 434 -12.93 6.39 -17.23
C LEU A 434 -12.02 5.90 -18.37
N TYR A 435 -12.34 4.72 -18.94
CA TYR A 435 -11.55 4.11 -20.02
C TYR A 435 -11.59 4.95 -21.31
N GLY A 436 -12.68 5.69 -21.54
CA GLY A 436 -12.80 6.64 -22.64
C GLY A 436 -11.96 7.91 -22.47
N SER A 437 -11.47 8.22 -21.25
CA SER A 437 -10.67 9.43 -20.98
C SER A 437 -9.34 9.46 -21.73
N VAL A 438 -8.70 10.63 -21.79
CA VAL A 438 -7.40 10.82 -22.44
C VAL A 438 -6.21 10.45 -21.56
N SER A 439 -6.44 10.14 -20.28
CA SER A 439 -5.37 9.74 -19.37
C SER A 439 -4.57 8.56 -19.92
N ARG A 440 -3.25 8.64 -19.76
CA ARG A 440 -2.34 7.56 -20.17
C ARG A 440 -2.68 6.24 -19.51
N MET A 441 -2.98 6.25 -18.23
CA MET A 441 -3.29 5.05 -17.44
C MET A 441 -4.67 5.18 -16.81
N THR A 442 -5.41 4.07 -16.76
CA THR A 442 -6.64 3.94 -15.97
C THR A 442 -6.52 2.71 -15.07
N VAL A 443 -7.00 2.85 -13.84
CA VAL A 443 -7.02 1.73 -12.88
C VAL A 443 -8.45 1.58 -12.35
N ALA A 444 -9.01 0.39 -12.51
CA ALA A 444 -10.30 0.01 -11.95
C ALA A 444 -10.10 -0.64 -10.58
N THR A 445 -10.93 -0.32 -9.60
CA THR A 445 -10.98 -1.12 -8.36
C THR A 445 -11.68 -2.45 -8.62
N MET A 446 -11.24 -3.51 -7.96
CA MET A 446 -11.90 -4.81 -8.12
C MET A 446 -13.36 -4.77 -7.64
N GLN A 447 -13.65 -4.01 -6.59
CA GLN A 447 -15.00 -3.84 -6.06
C GLN A 447 -15.96 -3.25 -7.10
N ASP A 448 -15.52 -2.27 -7.89
CA ASP A 448 -16.34 -1.65 -8.94
C ASP A 448 -16.58 -2.59 -10.12
N LEU A 449 -15.58 -3.40 -10.50
CA LEU A 449 -15.73 -4.45 -11.49
C LEU A 449 -16.74 -5.50 -11.06
N LEU A 450 -16.76 -5.83 -9.77
CA LEU A 450 -17.71 -6.76 -9.17
C LEU A 450 -19.08 -6.12 -8.83
N GLN A 451 -19.25 -4.82 -9.06
CA GLN A 451 -20.46 -4.05 -8.76
C GLN A 451 -20.88 -4.14 -7.28
N LEU A 452 -19.91 -4.16 -6.37
CA LEU A 452 -20.16 -4.25 -4.94
C LEU A 452 -20.50 -2.88 -4.35
N ASP A 453 -21.29 -2.90 -3.29
CA ASP A 453 -21.72 -1.70 -2.59
C ASP A 453 -20.77 -1.30 -1.43
N GLU A 454 -21.20 -0.34 -0.65
CA GLU A 454 -20.43 0.23 0.46
C GLU A 454 -19.92 -0.79 1.48
N THR A 455 -20.50 -1.98 1.55
CA THR A 455 -20.05 -3.06 2.45
C THR A 455 -18.68 -3.64 2.04
N ALA A 456 -18.30 -3.44 0.77
CA ALA A 456 -16.99 -3.84 0.25
C ALA A 456 -15.94 -2.71 0.26
N ARG A 457 -16.26 -1.55 0.85
CA ARG A 457 -15.32 -0.44 0.98
C ARG A 457 -14.09 -0.87 1.77
N MET A 458 -12.88 -0.52 1.26
CA MET A 458 -11.63 -0.93 1.87
C MET A 458 -11.28 -0.10 3.10
N ASN A 459 -11.38 1.22 2.99
CA ASN A 459 -11.02 2.14 4.06
C ASN A 459 -11.98 3.33 4.15
N ILE A 460 -12.30 3.72 5.38
CA ILE A 460 -12.96 4.98 5.71
C ILE A 460 -11.94 5.83 6.46
N PRO A 461 -11.35 6.85 5.82
CA PRO A 461 -10.33 7.69 6.44
C PRO A 461 -10.77 8.25 7.79
N SER A 462 -9.83 8.38 8.73
CA SER A 462 -10.07 8.89 10.08
C SER A 462 -10.98 8.03 10.98
N THR A 463 -11.21 6.76 10.62
CA THR A 463 -11.92 5.80 11.47
C THR A 463 -11.01 4.68 11.94
N LEU A 464 -11.32 4.08 13.09
CA LEU A 464 -10.63 2.92 13.64
C LEU A 464 -11.57 1.71 13.64
N GLY A 465 -11.02 0.57 13.17
CA GLY A 465 -11.74 -0.70 13.08
C GLY A 465 -12.68 -0.79 11.87
N GLY A 466 -12.91 -1.99 11.39
CA GLY A 466 -13.76 -2.28 10.23
C GLY A 466 -13.14 -1.94 8.87
N ASN A 467 -11.93 -1.37 8.85
CA ASN A 467 -11.17 -1.07 7.62
C ASN A 467 -10.24 -2.24 7.25
N TRP A 468 -9.84 -2.31 5.98
CA TRP A 468 -8.85 -3.27 5.44
C TRP A 468 -9.29 -4.72 5.50
N VAL A 469 -10.59 -4.97 5.69
CA VAL A 469 -11.14 -6.31 5.95
C VAL A 469 -11.75 -6.98 4.73
N TRP A 470 -12.15 -6.22 3.71
CA TRP A 470 -12.85 -6.78 2.55
C TRP A 470 -12.02 -7.82 1.80
N ARG A 471 -12.67 -8.92 1.42
CA ARG A 471 -12.11 -9.99 0.60
C ARG A 471 -13.08 -10.41 -0.51
N MET A 472 -12.52 -10.66 -1.68
CA MET A 472 -13.24 -11.30 -2.79
C MET A 472 -13.37 -12.80 -2.53
N THR A 473 -14.52 -13.39 -2.88
CA THR A 473 -14.63 -14.85 -2.98
C THR A 473 -14.25 -15.33 -4.38
N LYS A 474 -13.91 -16.60 -4.49
CA LYS A 474 -13.52 -17.19 -5.78
C LYS A 474 -14.66 -17.15 -6.81
N GLU A 475 -15.90 -17.31 -6.36
CA GLU A 475 -17.10 -17.36 -7.19
C GLU A 475 -17.48 -15.99 -7.77
N GLN A 476 -17.00 -14.89 -7.18
CA GLN A 476 -17.29 -13.54 -7.67
C GLN A 476 -16.54 -13.21 -8.97
N LEU A 477 -15.41 -13.86 -9.25
CA LEU A 477 -14.67 -13.67 -10.51
C LEU A 477 -15.31 -14.53 -11.63
N THR A 478 -16.39 -14.01 -12.20
CA THR A 478 -17.18 -14.68 -13.23
C THR A 478 -16.70 -14.35 -14.64
N GLU A 479 -17.06 -15.18 -15.61
CA GLU A 479 -16.80 -14.94 -17.04
C GLU A 479 -17.35 -13.58 -17.51
N SER A 480 -18.51 -13.15 -16.99
CA SER A 480 -19.10 -11.85 -17.36
C SER A 480 -18.27 -10.65 -16.87
N VAL A 481 -17.56 -10.76 -15.76
CA VAL A 481 -16.61 -9.74 -15.28
C VAL A 481 -15.40 -9.68 -16.21
N GLU A 482 -14.86 -10.84 -16.60
CA GLU A 482 -13.75 -10.92 -17.55
C GLU A 482 -14.14 -10.33 -18.92
N GLU A 483 -15.29 -10.73 -19.47
CA GLU A 483 -15.81 -10.23 -20.75
C GLU A 483 -16.02 -8.72 -20.74
N PHE A 484 -16.60 -8.17 -19.67
CA PHE A 484 -16.78 -6.72 -19.54
C PHE A 484 -15.43 -5.99 -19.53
N LEU A 485 -14.49 -6.41 -18.67
CA LEU A 485 -13.19 -5.76 -18.55
C LEU A 485 -12.39 -5.87 -19.86
N LEU A 486 -12.34 -7.04 -20.47
CA LEU A 486 -11.70 -7.23 -21.76
C LEU A 486 -12.33 -6.32 -22.83
N GLY A 487 -13.67 -6.30 -22.88
CA GLY A 487 -14.41 -5.51 -23.86
C GLY A 487 -14.09 -4.01 -23.80
N ILE A 488 -14.12 -3.41 -22.61
CA ILE A 488 -13.78 -1.97 -22.46
C ILE A 488 -12.28 -1.70 -22.68
N THR A 489 -11.42 -2.65 -22.32
CA THR A 489 -9.98 -2.55 -22.52
C THR A 489 -9.63 -2.49 -24.01
N GLU A 490 -10.22 -3.36 -24.81
CA GLU A 490 -10.02 -3.38 -26.26
C GLU A 490 -10.71 -2.20 -26.96
N LEU A 491 -11.97 -1.90 -26.57
CA LEU A 491 -12.75 -0.81 -27.17
C LEU A 491 -12.06 0.55 -27.09
N TYR A 492 -11.36 0.80 -25.97
CA TYR A 492 -10.71 2.09 -25.73
C TYR A 492 -9.19 2.08 -25.95
N ASP A 493 -8.67 1.08 -26.69
CA ASP A 493 -7.24 0.97 -27.07
C ASP A 493 -6.31 0.99 -25.85
N ARG A 494 -6.66 0.21 -24.80
CA ARG A 494 -5.87 0.08 -23.54
C ARG A 494 -5.28 -1.32 -23.37
N ALA A 495 -5.51 -2.21 -24.33
CA ALA A 495 -5.01 -3.58 -24.27
C ALA A 495 -3.49 -3.62 -24.29
N ASN A 496 -2.90 -4.41 -23.40
CA ASN A 496 -1.48 -4.66 -23.43
C ASN A 496 -1.10 -5.39 -24.73
N PRO A 497 -0.26 -4.77 -25.58
CA PRO A 497 0.06 -5.35 -26.89
C PRO A 497 0.80 -6.70 -26.80
N GLN A 498 1.46 -6.98 -25.67
CA GLN A 498 2.16 -8.25 -25.44
C GLN A 498 1.20 -9.43 -25.29
N HIS A 499 -0.07 -9.18 -24.90
CA HIS A 499 -1.11 -10.20 -24.78
C HIS A 499 -1.89 -10.45 -26.08
N ASN A 500 -1.54 -9.78 -27.17
CA ASN A 500 -2.15 -9.98 -28.49
C ASN A 500 -1.44 -11.04 -29.34
N VAL A 501 -0.39 -11.66 -28.82
CA VAL A 501 0.27 -12.75 -29.52
C VAL A 501 -0.56 -14.03 -29.30
N ASP A 502 -1.33 -14.43 -30.31
CA ASP A 502 -1.98 -15.74 -30.32
C ASP A 502 -0.95 -16.79 -29.91
N VAL A 503 -1.17 -17.43 -28.77
CA VAL A 503 -0.42 -18.64 -28.41
C VAL A 503 -0.81 -19.67 -29.47
N LYS A 504 0.04 -19.78 -30.51
CA LYS A 504 -0.08 -20.81 -31.54
C LYS A 504 0.31 -22.18 -30.99
#